data_8e178f1d2865d904c0c6339765a8eee1
#
_entry.id   8e178f1d2865d904c0c6339765a8eee1
#
_cell.length_a   1.000
_cell.length_b   1.000
_cell.length_c   1.000
_cell.angle_alpha   90.00
_cell.angle_beta   90.00
_cell.angle_gamma   90.00
#
_symmetry.space_group_name_H-M   'P 1'
#
loop_
_entity.id
_entity.type
_entity.pdbx_description
1 polymer ?
#
loop_
_entity_poly.entity_id
_entity_poly.type
_entity_poly.pdbx_seq_one_letter_code
_entity_poly.pdbx_strand_id
1 'polypeptide(L)'
;NTKKTFHDWDKRQGNYDDYLFELSQIYVESMKGLNKDHVDFISDQVIKLKGERVYKFTRERIKWHHKQGHKVIFISGSPDFLVSKMAKKYGATDYCGSKYLVDHNNAFTGEVIPMWDANSKQEAIAKYVEKYDLDLSESFAYGDTHGDVTMFKAVGHPIAINPARELLMDIKNNEELKKKTVIALERKDVVYKLTGDVEIFE
;
A
#
# COMPACT_ATOMS: atom_id res chain seq x y z
N ASN A 1 -15.64 -18.06 4.31
CA ASN A 1 -16.69 -17.27 3.63
C ASN A 1 -16.18 -16.30 2.57
N THR A 2 -14.92 -16.34 2.25
CA THR A 2 -14.21 -15.45 1.29
C THR A 2 -14.82 -15.48 -0.11
N LYS A 3 -15.45 -16.60 -0.52
CA LYS A 3 -16.21 -16.64 -1.78
C LYS A 3 -17.41 -15.69 -1.75
N LYS A 4 -18.02 -15.49 -0.58
CA LYS A 4 -19.16 -14.58 -0.43
C LYS A 4 -18.68 -13.13 -0.42
N THR A 5 -17.66 -12.79 0.37
CA THR A 5 -17.10 -11.42 0.42
C THR A 5 -16.53 -10.98 -0.92
N PHE A 6 -15.81 -11.86 -1.62
CA PHE A 6 -15.38 -11.59 -3.00
C PHE A 6 -16.56 -11.34 -3.94
N HIS A 7 -17.58 -12.22 -3.90
CA HIS A 7 -18.74 -12.10 -4.76
C HIS A 7 -19.55 -10.81 -4.49
N ASP A 8 -19.72 -10.45 -3.20
CA ASP A 8 -20.42 -9.24 -2.79
C ASP A 8 -19.62 -7.99 -3.23
N TRP A 9 -18.29 -7.99 -3.07
CA TRP A 9 -17.43 -6.92 -3.57
C TRP A 9 -17.44 -6.83 -5.11
N ASP A 10 -17.32 -7.96 -5.81
CA ASP A 10 -17.35 -8.01 -7.30
C ASP A 10 -18.67 -7.45 -7.85
N LYS A 11 -19.77 -7.70 -7.15
CA LYS A 11 -21.09 -7.13 -7.46
C LYS A 11 -21.31 -5.70 -6.96
N ARG A 12 -20.32 -5.07 -6.36
CA ARG A 12 -20.43 -3.73 -5.77
C ARG A 12 -21.40 -3.65 -4.60
N GLN A 13 -21.60 -4.73 -3.86
CA GLN A 13 -22.51 -4.86 -2.70
C GLN A 13 -21.75 -5.03 -1.38
N GLY A 14 -20.44 -5.32 -1.43
CA GLY A 14 -19.58 -5.56 -0.27
C GLY A 14 -18.50 -4.51 -0.09
N ASN A 15 -17.90 -4.52 1.11
CA ASN A 15 -16.76 -3.68 1.47
C ASN A 15 -15.46 -4.30 0.94
N TYR A 16 -14.59 -3.46 0.39
CA TYR A 16 -13.29 -3.88 -0.14
C TYR A 16 -12.31 -4.32 0.95
N ASP A 17 -12.30 -3.62 2.08
CA ASP A 17 -11.37 -3.90 3.19
C ASP A 17 -11.70 -5.23 3.88
N ASP A 18 -12.99 -5.58 4.04
CA ASP A 18 -13.42 -6.89 4.54
C ASP A 18 -12.95 -8.02 3.62
N TYR A 19 -13.08 -7.82 2.31
CA TYR A 19 -12.58 -8.78 1.33
C TYR A 19 -11.06 -8.95 1.42
N LEU A 20 -10.31 -7.85 1.51
CA LEU A 20 -8.84 -7.90 1.64
C LEU A 20 -8.40 -8.60 2.92
N PHE A 21 -9.08 -8.34 4.04
CA PHE A 21 -8.77 -8.96 5.32
C PHE A 21 -8.96 -10.49 5.27
N GLU A 22 -10.10 -10.98 4.78
CA GLU A 22 -10.33 -12.41 4.63
C GLU A 22 -9.34 -13.05 3.64
N LEU A 23 -9.03 -12.37 2.54
CA LEU A 23 -8.05 -12.85 1.57
C LEU A 23 -6.66 -12.97 2.20
N SER A 24 -6.25 -12.01 3.03
CA SER A 24 -4.95 -12.03 3.70
C SER A 24 -4.81 -13.21 4.66
N GLN A 25 -5.88 -13.55 5.40
CA GLN A 25 -5.88 -14.71 6.31
C GLN A 25 -5.70 -16.03 5.54
N ILE A 26 -6.44 -16.22 4.44
CA ILE A 26 -6.29 -17.41 3.59
C ILE A 26 -4.89 -17.48 3.01
N TYR A 27 -4.35 -16.34 2.59
CA TYR A 27 -3.00 -16.28 2.04
C TYR A 27 -1.96 -16.72 3.07
N VAL A 28 -2.04 -16.23 4.31
CA VAL A 28 -1.15 -16.64 5.42
C VAL A 28 -1.23 -18.15 5.66
N GLU A 29 -2.44 -18.72 5.74
CA GLU A 29 -2.65 -20.16 5.94
C GLU A 29 -2.08 -20.96 4.76
N SER A 30 -2.29 -20.50 3.53
CA SER A 30 -1.82 -21.20 2.32
C SER A 30 -0.29 -21.21 2.18
N MET A 31 0.39 -20.27 2.84
CA MET A 31 1.85 -20.21 2.85
C MET A 31 2.50 -21.25 3.76
N LYS A 32 1.78 -21.74 4.76
CA LYS A 32 2.32 -22.68 5.76
C LYS A 32 2.94 -23.91 5.12
N GLY A 33 4.18 -24.20 5.49
CA GLY A 33 4.94 -25.34 4.99
C GLY A 33 5.57 -25.14 3.61
N LEU A 34 5.31 -24.04 2.91
CA LEU A 34 5.99 -23.75 1.65
C LEU A 34 7.45 -23.38 1.89
N ASN A 35 8.33 -23.86 1.03
CA ASN A 35 9.74 -23.50 1.09
C ASN A 35 9.96 -22.05 0.64
N LYS A 36 10.72 -21.27 1.44
CA LYS A 36 10.98 -19.86 1.19
C LYS A 36 11.66 -19.59 -0.15
N ASP A 37 12.66 -20.40 -0.53
CA ASP A 37 13.41 -20.18 -1.77
C ASP A 37 12.52 -20.43 -3.00
N HIS A 38 11.58 -21.38 -2.89
CA HIS A 38 10.57 -21.60 -3.93
C HIS A 38 9.63 -20.41 -4.07
N VAL A 39 9.15 -19.87 -2.94
CA VAL A 39 8.30 -18.67 -2.94
C VAL A 39 9.04 -17.44 -3.46
N ASP A 40 10.32 -17.29 -3.11
CA ASP A 40 11.17 -16.23 -3.64
C ASP A 40 11.33 -16.33 -5.15
N PHE A 41 11.55 -17.53 -5.68
CA PHE A 41 11.62 -17.78 -7.12
C PHE A 41 10.29 -17.41 -7.82
N ILE A 42 9.15 -17.88 -7.29
CA ILE A 42 7.83 -17.56 -7.84
C ILE A 42 7.59 -16.04 -7.80
N SER A 43 7.98 -15.38 -6.71
CA SER A 43 7.86 -13.93 -6.56
C SER A 43 8.65 -13.18 -7.63
N ASP A 44 9.86 -13.62 -7.96
CA ASP A 44 10.64 -13.05 -9.07
C ASP A 44 9.91 -13.19 -10.41
N GLN A 45 9.29 -14.36 -10.68
CA GLN A 45 8.51 -14.55 -11.91
C GLN A 45 7.28 -13.63 -11.94
N VAL A 46 6.57 -13.47 -10.81
CA VAL A 46 5.42 -12.56 -10.69
C VAL A 46 5.84 -11.11 -10.99
N ILE A 47 6.93 -10.64 -10.37
CA ILE A 47 7.43 -9.28 -10.60
C ILE A 47 7.90 -9.10 -12.05
N LYS A 48 8.55 -10.08 -12.65
CA LYS A 48 8.94 -10.04 -14.07
C LYS A 48 7.73 -9.91 -14.99
N LEU A 49 6.66 -10.63 -14.71
CA LEU A 49 5.45 -10.67 -15.56
C LEU A 49 4.49 -9.50 -15.30
N LYS A 50 4.38 -9.05 -14.06
CA LYS A 50 3.34 -8.10 -13.62
C LYS A 50 3.86 -6.78 -13.09
N GLY A 51 5.14 -6.68 -12.74
CA GLY A 51 5.72 -5.51 -12.08
C GLY A 51 5.68 -4.19 -12.87
N GLU A 52 5.35 -4.23 -14.18
CA GLU A 52 5.04 -3.02 -14.96
C GLU A 52 3.56 -2.62 -14.93
N ARG A 53 2.68 -3.46 -14.38
CA ARG A 53 1.25 -3.18 -14.29
C ARG A 53 0.93 -2.34 -13.07
N VAL A 54 1.43 -1.12 -13.07
CA VAL A 54 1.25 -0.13 -12.00
C VAL A 54 0.60 1.12 -12.57
N TYR A 55 0.01 1.92 -11.72
CA TYR A 55 -0.54 3.22 -12.12
C TYR A 55 0.54 4.09 -12.75
N LYS A 56 0.23 4.68 -13.91
CA LYS A 56 1.13 5.59 -14.63
C LYS A 56 1.50 6.79 -13.75
N PHE A 57 0.50 7.37 -13.07
CA PHE A 57 0.72 8.49 -12.16
C PHE A 57 1.76 8.16 -11.09
N THR A 58 1.59 7.07 -10.35
CA THR A 58 2.52 6.68 -9.27
C THR A 58 3.92 6.44 -9.80
N ARG A 59 4.06 5.76 -10.95
CA ARG A 59 5.35 5.54 -11.61
C ARG A 59 6.06 6.84 -11.96
N GLU A 60 5.35 7.80 -12.54
CA GLU A 60 5.93 9.11 -12.88
C GLU A 60 6.26 9.93 -11.62
N ARG A 61 5.47 9.79 -10.54
CA ARG A 61 5.78 10.43 -9.25
C ARG A 61 7.05 9.87 -8.63
N ILE A 62 7.27 8.55 -8.66
CA ILE A 62 8.52 7.93 -8.20
C ILE A 62 9.72 8.50 -8.97
N LYS A 63 9.64 8.58 -10.30
CA LYS A 63 10.69 9.18 -11.13
C LYS A 63 10.94 10.66 -10.78
N TRP A 64 9.87 11.41 -10.52
CA TRP A 64 9.99 12.80 -10.12
C TRP A 64 10.69 12.91 -8.76
N HIS A 65 10.33 12.09 -7.76
CA HIS A 65 10.99 12.09 -6.46
C HIS A 65 12.48 11.79 -6.57
N HIS A 66 12.87 10.82 -7.40
CA HIS A 66 14.27 10.53 -7.66
C HIS A 66 15.02 11.73 -8.26
N LYS A 67 14.39 12.44 -9.22
CA LYS A 67 14.99 13.65 -9.81
C LYS A 67 15.15 14.80 -8.80
N GLN A 68 14.30 14.86 -7.78
CA GLN A 68 14.41 15.84 -6.69
C GLN A 68 15.39 15.41 -5.59
N GLY A 69 15.96 14.21 -5.66
CA GLY A 69 16.81 13.67 -4.61
C GLY A 69 16.06 13.21 -3.35
N HIS A 70 14.74 13.06 -3.41
CA HIS A 70 13.94 12.62 -2.30
C HIS A 70 14.17 11.14 -1.97
N LYS A 71 14.06 10.79 -0.70
CA LYS A 71 13.98 9.39 -0.27
C LYS A 71 12.62 8.81 -0.65
N VAL A 72 12.61 7.67 -1.33
CA VAL A 72 11.38 6.94 -1.68
C VAL A 72 11.31 5.70 -0.83
N ILE A 73 10.25 5.56 -0.04
CA ILE A 73 10.06 4.47 0.91
C ILE A 73 8.74 3.77 0.58
N PHE A 74 8.78 2.44 0.49
CA PHE A 74 7.58 1.62 0.29
C PHE A 74 7.12 1.05 1.62
N ILE A 75 5.90 1.42 2.06
CA ILE A 75 5.23 0.88 3.24
C ILE A 75 3.97 0.17 2.75
N SER A 76 3.91 -1.15 2.86
CA SER A 76 2.84 -1.93 2.23
C SER A 76 2.36 -3.09 3.11
N GLY A 77 1.06 -3.35 3.11
CA GLY A 77 0.47 -4.55 3.70
C GLY A 77 0.81 -5.85 2.95
N SER A 78 1.34 -5.76 1.73
CA SER A 78 1.75 -6.93 0.95
C SER A 78 2.95 -7.65 1.60
N PRO A 79 3.17 -8.95 1.27
CA PRO A 79 4.32 -9.71 1.76
C PRO A 79 5.65 -9.02 1.46
N ASP A 80 6.54 -8.98 2.46
CA ASP A 80 7.85 -8.31 2.37
C ASP A 80 8.71 -8.83 1.21
N PHE A 81 8.64 -10.13 0.89
CA PHE A 81 9.34 -10.72 -0.24
C PHE A 81 8.85 -10.23 -1.61
N LEU A 82 7.62 -9.73 -1.74
CA LEU A 82 7.13 -9.05 -2.94
C LEU A 82 7.47 -7.56 -2.91
N VAL A 83 7.28 -6.90 -1.76
CA VAL A 83 7.57 -5.47 -1.60
C VAL A 83 9.05 -5.18 -1.86
N SER A 84 9.96 -6.01 -1.34
CA SER A 84 11.41 -5.89 -1.58
C SER A 84 11.77 -5.89 -3.07
N LYS A 85 11.15 -6.77 -3.85
CA LYS A 85 11.41 -6.89 -5.29
C LYS A 85 10.85 -5.69 -6.06
N MET A 86 9.67 -5.20 -5.70
CA MET A 86 9.11 -3.96 -6.26
C MET A 86 9.94 -2.74 -5.86
N ALA A 87 10.38 -2.64 -4.61
CA ALA A 87 11.26 -1.58 -4.13
C ALA A 87 12.56 -1.54 -4.93
N LYS A 88 13.21 -2.70 -5.12
CA LYS A 88 14.40 -2.82 -5.97
C LYS A 88 14.13 -2.39 -7.42
N LYS A 89 13.02 -2.85 -8.01
CA LYS A 89 12.64 -2.53 -9.39
C LYS A 89 12.46 -1.04 -9.63
N TYR A 90 11.83 -0.33 -8.69
CA TYR A 90 11.56 1.11 -8.79
C TYR A 90 12.58 1.99 -8.08
N GLY A 91 13.69 1.43 -7.59
CA GLY A 91 14.79 2.17 -6.97
C GLY A 91 14.42 2.81 -5.63
N ALA A 92 13.49 2.23 -4.88
CA ALA A 92 13.15 2.75 -3.56
C ALA A 92 14.37 2.74 -2.63
N THR A 93 14.47 3.78 -1.79
CA THR A 93 15.55 3.92 -0.80
C THR A 93 15.44 2.86 0.28
N ASP A 94 14.20 2.55 0.68
CA ASP A 94 13.90 1.54 1.69
C ASP A 94 12.47 1.01 1.52
N TYR A 95 12.15 -0.06 2.25
CA TYR A 95 10.82 -0.65 2.22
C TYR A 95 10.50 -1.37 3.53
N CYS A 96 9.22 -1.56 3.79
CA CYS A 96 8.69 -2.56 4.71
C CYS A 96 7.38 -3.15 4.19
N GLY A 97 7.17 -4.42 4.48
CA GLY A 97 5.99 -5.18 4.14
C GLY A 97 5.59 -6.09 5.30
N SER A 98 4.49 -6.81 5.15
CA SER A 98 4.10 -7.84 6.12
C SER A 98 5.14 -8.97 6.11
N LYS A 99 5.74 -9.25 7.28
CA LYS A 99 6.83 -10.22 7.39
C LYS A 99 6.26 -11.60 7.71
N TYR A 100 6.38 -12.51 6.76
CA TYR A 100 6.00 -13.91 6.91
C TYR A 100 7.14 -14.69 7.57
N LEU A 101 6.86 -15.35 8.70
CA LEU A 101 7.88 -16.03 9.49
C LEU A 101 8.26 -17.37 8.86
N VAL A 102 9.55 -17.68 8.97
CA VAL A 102 10.16 -18.90 8.42
C VAL A 102 10.81 -19.68 9.55
N ASP A 103 10.68 -20.99 9.56
CA ASP A 103 11.32 -21.87 10.52
C ASP A 103 12.77 -22.21 10.16
N HIS A 104 13.41 -23.03 10.97
CA HIS A 104 14.81 -23.47 10.78
C HIS A 104 14.99 -24.38 9.54
N ASN A 105 13.92 -24.93 8.97
CA ASN A 105 13.92 -25.73 7.73
C ASN A 105 13.67 -24.85 6.48
N ASN A 106 13.70 -23.52 6.62
CA ASN A 106 13.41 -22.60 5.54
C ASN A 106 11.96 -22.74 4.98
N ALA A 107 11.01 -23.14 5.84
CA ALA A 107 9.60 -23.27 5.50
C ALA A 107 8.77 -22.21 6.25
N PHE A 108 7.76 -21.63 5.58
CA PHE A 108 6.86 -20.69 6.21
C PHE A 108 6.05 -21.34 7.34
N THR A 109 6.00 -20.67 8.50
CA THR A 109 5.31 -21.18 9.70
C THR A 109 3.78 -21.02 9.63
N GLY A 110 3.27 -20.16 8.79
CA GLY A 110 1.88 -19.72 8.80
C GLY A 110 1.63 -18.57 9.78
N GLU A 111 2.70 -17.92 10.27
CA GLU A 111 2.62 -16.72 11.11
C GLU A 111 3.10 -15.51 10.33
N VAL A 112 2.54 -14.33 10.65
CA VAL A 112 2.86 -13.07 9.99
C VAL A 112 2.95 -11.94 11.01
N ILE A 113 3.93 -11.05 10.84
CA ILE A 113 3.98 -9.74 11.48
C ILE A 113 3.37 -8.75 10.49
N PRO A 114 2.16 -8.25 10.73
CA PRO A 114 1.41 -7.47 9.75
C PRO A 114 1.98 -6.06 9.57
N MET A 115 1.74 -5.50 8.37
CA MET A 115 2.01 -4.10 8.02
C MET A 115 0.76 -3.43 7.40
N TRP A 116 -0.43 -3.99 7.62
CA TRP A 116 -1.66 -3.50 6.99
C TRP A 116 -2.54 -2.62 7.87
N ASP A 117 -2.30 -2.57 9.19
CA ASP A 117 -3.05 -1.72 10.10
C ASP A 117 -2.38 -0.35 10.32
N ALA A 118 -3.16 0.58 10.88
CA ALA A 118 -2.73 1.95 11.11
C ALA A 118 -1.53 2.06 12.09
N ASN A 119 -1.47 1.19 13.11
CA ASN A 119 -0.42 1.22 14.12
C ASN A 119 0.91 0.77 13.53
N SER A 120 0.93 -0.35 12.81
CA SER A 120 2.14 -0.86 12.16
C SER A 120 2.72 0.13 11.14
N LYS A 121 1.86 0.84 10.40
CA LYS A 121 2.29 1.91 9.49
C LYS A 121 2.84 3.12 10.23
N GLN A 122 2.24 3.50 11.35
CA GLN A 122 2.75 4.60 12.18
C GLN A 122 4.13 4.30 12.75
N GLU A 123 4.35 3.10 13.26
CA GLU A 123 5.66 2.64 13.75
C GLU A 123 6.70 2.64 12.63
N ALA A 124 6.32 2.19 11.43
CA ALA A 124 7.20 2.22 10.27
C ALA A 124 7.60 3.66 9.89
N ILE A 125 6.65 4.61 9.90
CA ILE A 125 6.93 6.02 9.64
C ILE A 125 7.92 6.56 10.68
N ALA A 126 7.67 6.36 11.98
CA ALA A 126 8.55 6.83 13.06
C ALA A 126 9.97 6.31 12.88
N LYS A 127 10.13 5.02 12.59
CA LYS A 127 11.43 4.39 12.30
C LYS A 127 12.15 5.06 11.12
N TYR A 128 11.44 5.37 10.03
CA TYR A 128 12.07 5.98 8.86
C TYR A 128 12.36 7.46 9.04
N VAL A 129 11.54 8.18 9.81
CA VAL A 129 11.83 9.56 10.22
C VAL A 129 13.16 9.61 10.97
N GLU A 130 13.33 8.76 11.98
CA GLU A 130 14.58 8.67 12.74
C GLU A 130 15.77 8.25 11.86
N LYS A 131 15.59 7.19 11.04
CA LYS A 131 16.66 6.62 10.22
C LYS A 131 17.20 7.59 9.16
N TYR A 132 16.35 8.42 8.60
CA TYR A 132 16.69 9.27 7.44
C TYR A 132 16.58 10.76 7.71
N ASP A 133 16.27 11.16 8.95
CA ASP A 133 16.05 12.55 9.35
C ASP A 133 15.03 13.25 8.42
N LEU A 134 13.83 12.66 8.32
CA LEU A 134 12.81 13.11 7.38
C LEU A 134 12.01 14.28 7.93
N ASP A 135 11.82 15.32 7.12
CA ASP A 135 10.84 16.37 7.38
C ASP A 135 9.45 15.92 6.87
N LEU A 136 8.57 15.57 7.79
CA LEU A 136 7.22 15.14 7.45
C LEU A 136 6.36 16.28 6.89
N SER A 137 6.64 17.53 7.24
CA SER A 137 5.87 18.67 6.71
C SER A 137 6.09 18.87 5.22
N GLU A 138 7.28 18.53 4.72
CA GLU A 138 7.64 18.59 3.30
C GLU A 138 7.51 17.22 2.60
N SER A 139 7.11 16.18 3.35
CA SER A 139 6.98 14.82 2.82
C SER A 139 5.66 14.59 2.09
N PHE A 140 5.71 13.65 1.14
CA PHE A 140 4.58 13.16 0.37
C PHE A 140 4.20 11.75 0.82
N ALA A 141 2.90 11.48 0.97
CA ALA A 141 2.38 10.12 1.15
C ALA A 141 1.41 9.76 0.03
N TYR A 142 1.48 8.55 -0.46
CA TYR A 142 0.61 8.00 -1.50
C TYR A 142 -0.09 6.76 -0.97
N GLY A 143 -1.41 6.69 -1.11
CA GLY A 143 -2.21 5.57 -0.61
C GLY A 143 -3.57 5.50 -1.27
N ASP A 144 -4.28 4.38 -1.08
CA ASP A 144 -5.57 4.10 -1.70
C ASP A 144 -6.61 3.50 -0.73
N THR A 145 -6.21 3.12 0.48
CA THR A 145 -7.10 2.47 1.46
C THR A 145 -7.15 3.20 2.80
N HIS A 146 -8.16 2.89 3.62
CA HIS A 146 -8.30 3.40 5.00
C HIS A 146 -7.01 3.22 5.83
N GLY A 147 -6.27 2.12 5.65
CA GLY A 147 -4.99 1.89 6.34
C GLY A 147 -3.91 2.95 6.10
N ASP A 148 -4.10 3.87 5.13
CA ASP A 148 -3.16 4.94 4.80
C ASP A 148 -3.46 6.27 5.50
N VAL A 149 -4.58 6.38 6.23
CA VAL A 149 -5.02 7.61 6.89
C VAL A 149 -3.98 8.15 7.86
N THR A 150 -3.28 7.27 8.61
CA THR A 150 -2.24 7.68 9.54
C THR A 150 -1.03 8.31 8.83
N MET A 151 -0.64 7.77 7.68
CA MET A 151 0.40 8.36 6.84
C MET A 151 -0.04 9.74 6.32
N PHE A 152 -1.29 9.87 5.88
CA PHE A 152 -1.83 11.12 5.36
C PHE A 152 -1.90 12.22 6.43
N LYS A 153 -2.25 11.86 7.67
CA LYS A 153 -2.21 12.81 8.80
C LYS A 153 -0.80 13.28 9.12
N ALA A 154 0.18 12.39 8.98
CA ALA A 154 1.56 12.66 9.36
C ALA A 154 2.30 13.61 8.41
N VAL A 155 1.94 13.65 7.12
CA VAL A 155 2.71 14.38 6.09
C VAL A 155 2.03 15.68 5.66
N GLY A 156 2.84 16.61 5.09
CA GLY A 156 2.32 17.85 4.52
C GLY A 156 1.60 17.67 3.18
N HIS A 157 1.97 16.63 2.38
CA HIS A 157 1.45 16.45 1.02
C HIS A 157 0.84 15.05 0.78
N PRO A 158 -0.32 14.73 1.37
CA PRO A 158 -1.01 13.48 1.12
C PRO A 158 -1.66 13.43 -0.27
N ILE A 159 -1.55 12.29 -0.95
CA ILE A 159 -2.12 12.05 -2.28
C ILE A 159 -2.85 10.70 -2.28
N ALA A 160 -4.16 10.73 -2.41
CA ALA A 160 -5.00 9.56 -2.53
C ALA A 160 -5.09 9.12 -4.00
N ILE A 161 -4.65 7.89 -4.32
CA ILE A 161 -4.65 7.33 -5.67
C ILE A 161 -5.79 6.34 -5.81
N ASN A 162 -6.76 6.64 -6.67
CA ASN A 162 -7.94 5.78 -6.87
C ASN A 162 -8.52 5.29 -5.52
N PRO A 163 -8.78 6.20 -4.56
CA PRO A 163 -9.09 5.83 -3.18
C PRO A 163 -10.32 4.94 -3.09
N ALA A 164 -10.25 3.94 -2.21
CA ALA A 164 -11.42 3.21 -1.76
C ALA A 164 -12.41 4.14 -1.03
N ARG A 165 -13.69 3.72 -0.92
CA ARG A 165 -14.76 4.53 -0.32
C ARG A 165 -14.39 5.00 1.09
N GLU A 166 -13.87 4.10 1.92
CA GLU A 166 -13.52 4.38 3.31
C GLU A 166 -12.47 5.49 3.42
N LEU A 167 -11.36 5.40 2.68
CA LEU A 167 -10.33 6.45 2.66
C LEU A 167 -10.92 7.78 2.19
N LEU A 168 -11.77 7.77 1.18
CA LEU A 168 -12.40 8.98 0.68
C LEU A 168 -13.32 9.61 1.74
N MET A 169 -14.07 8.80 2.49
CA MET A 169 -14.91 9.28 3.60
C MET A 169 -14.07 9.82 4.75
N ASP A 170 -12.95 9.20 5.09
CA ASP A 170 -12.01 9.72 6.09
C ASP A 170 -11.46 11.10 5.70
N ILE A 171 -11.08 11.27 4.44
CA ILE A 171 -10.63 12.56 3.92
C ILE A 171 -11.74 13.60 4.02
N LYS A 172 -12.97 13.27 3.63
CA LYS A 172 -14.11 14.20 3.65
C LYS A 172 -14.53 14.61 5.06
N ASN A 173 -14.44 13.68 6.01
CA ASN A 173 -14.88 13.87 7.40
C ASN A 173 -13.79 14.53 8.28
N ASN A 174 -12.58 14.75 7.77
CA ASN A 174 -11.49 15.38 8.50
C ASN A 174 -11.10 16.69 7.80
N GLU A 175 -11.37 17.83 8.43
CA GLU A 175 -11.16 19.16 7.85
C GLU A 175 -9.70 19.44 7.44
N GLU A 176 -8.73 18.89 8.16
CA GLU A 176 -7.31 19.04 7.80
C GLU A 176 -6.98 18.22 6.56
N LEU A 177 -7.36 16.92 6.54
CA LEU A 177 -7.14 16.05 5.39
C LEU A 177 -7.88 16.57 4.16
N LYS A 178 -9.11 17.02 4.32
CA LYS A 178 -9.93 17.58 3.25
C LYS A 178 -9.24 18.74 2.54
N LYS A 179 -8.55 19.61 3.30
CA LYS A 179 -7.85 20.78 2.76
C LYS A 179 -6.53 20.42 2.08
N LYS A 180 -5.75 19.47 2.64
CA LYS A 180 -4.39 19.19 2.16
C LYS A 180 -4.29 18.02 1.18
N THR A 181 -5.28 17.11 1.14
CA THR A 181 -5.20 15.91 0.32
C THR A 181 -5.55 16.20 -1.14
N VAL A 182 -4.67 15.77 -2.02
CA VAL A 182 -4.95 15.70 -3.46
C VAL A 182 -5.49 14.30 -3.78
N ILE A 183 -6.60 14.23 -4.50
CA ILE A 183 -7.16 12.97 -5.00
C ILE A 183 -6.79 12.84 -6.47
N ALA A 184 -6.07 11.78 -6.83
CA ALA A 184 -5.70 11.44 -8.19
C ALA A 184 -6.51 10.22 -8.65
N LEU A 185 -7.39 10.41 -9.62
CA LEU A 185 -8.14 9.32 -10.24
C LEU A 185 -7.53 9.00 -11.61
N GLU A 186 -6.90 7.85 -11.73
CA GLU A 186 -6.37 7.35 -13.00
C GLU A 186 -7.40 6.46 -13.69
N ARG A 187 -7.88 6.89 -14.84
CA ARG A 187 -8.83 6.15 -15.68
C ARG A 187 -8.33 6.15 -17.11
N LYS A 188 -8.12 4.94 -17.67
CA LYS A 188 -7.58 4.74 -19.02
C LYS A 188 -6.23 5.47 -19.16
N ASP A 189 -6.18 6.53 -19.90
CA ASP A 189 -5.01 7.35 -20.25
C ASP A 189 -4.99 8.73 -19.58
N VAL A 190 -5.99 9.05 -18.74
CA VAL A 190 -6.17 10.33 -18.07
C VAL A 190 -6.04 10.19 -16.57
N VAL A 191 -5.39 11.17 -15.94
CA VAL A 191 -5.38 11.34 -14.48
C VAL A 191 -6.14 12.61 -14.13
N TYR A 192 -7.22 12.46 -13.37
CA TYR A 192 -7.99 13.58 -12.83
C TYR A 192 -7.41 14.00 -11.49
N LYS A 193 -7.21 15.29 -11.29
CA LYS A 193 -6.83 15.87 -10.00
C LYS A 193 -8.07 16.46 -9.36
N LEU A 194 -8.45 15.95 -8.19
CA LEU A 194 -9.60 16.42 -7.41
C LEU A 194 -9.15 16.85 -6.02
N THR A 195 -10.02 17.51 -5.29
CA THR A 195 -9.83 17.92 -3.89
C THR A 195 -10.76 17.11 -2.97
N GLY A 196 -10.59 17.23 -1.65
CA GLY A 196 -11.47 16.59 -0.66
C GLY A 196 -12.94 17.03 -0.71
N ASP A 197 -13.26 18.09 -1.48
CA ASP A 197 -14.64 18.58 -1.71
C ASP A 197 -15.39 17.81 -2.81
N VAL A 198 -14.74 16.85 -3.48
CA VAL A 198 -15.36 16.07 -4.55
C VAL A 198 -16.69 15.47 -4.11
N GLU A 199 -17.72 15.62 -4.93
CA GLU A 199 -19.01 14.97 -4.70
C GLU A 199 -18.96 13.48 -5.04
N ILE A 200 -19.72 12.69 -4.29
CA ILE A 200 -19.84 11.24 -4.47
C ILE A 200 -21.31 10.97 -4.75
N PHE A 201 -21.59 10.23 -5.82
CA PHE A 201 -22.91 9.65 -6.04
C PHE A 201 -23.06 8.40 -5.16
N GLU A 202 -24.12 8.32 -4.35
CA GLU A 202 -24.47 7.15 -3.53
C GLU A 202 -25.33 6.16 -4.30
#